data_4a6662a2bb7253ca66ef9930dbd62e2e
#
_entry.id   4a6662a2bb7253ca66ef9930dbd62e2e
#
_cell.length_a   1.000
_cell.length_b   1.000
_cell.length_c   1.000
_cell.angle_alpha   90.00
_cell.angle_beta   90.00
_cell.angle_gamma   90.00
#
_symmetry.space_group_name_H-M   'P 1'
#
loop_
_entity.id
_entity.type
_entity.pdbx_description
1 polymer ?
#
loop_
_entity_poly.entity_id
_entity_poly.type
_entity_poly.pdbx_seq_one_letter_code
_entity_poly.pdbx_strand_id
1 'polypeptide(L)'
;MRNRIKKTNTRITKRIIELHEKGFLLDFHFLGERNFQCLQAEGNFFAEDLCITVIDQVFDQFSRTFKYIHSIETSNGYKGVLLSEQICTTQSLTIPA
;
A
#
# COMPACT_ATOMS: atom_id res chain seq x y z
N MET A 1 -12.35 22.09 18.36
CA MET A 1 -11.96 21.68 18.14
C MET A 1 -11.53 21.11 17.71
N ARG A 2 -11.67 20.91 17.68
CA ARG A 2 -11.31 20.45 17.37
C ARG A 2 -10.75 19.68 16.87
N ASN A 3 -10.46 19.58 16.63
CA ASN A 3 -9.95 18.93 16.06
C ASN A 3 -9.30 18.21 16.03
N ARG A 4 -9.14 17.74 16.17
CA ARG A 4 -8.46 17.13 16.28
C ARG A 4 -8.20 16.12 15.79
N ILE A 5 -8.58 15.86 15.67
CA ILE A 5 -8.60 14.97 15.06
C ILE A 5 -7.76 14.71 14.15
N LYS A 6 -7.07 15.14 13.95
CA LYS A 6 -6.34 14.94 13.08
C LYS A 6 -5.29 14.16 13.37
N LYS A 7 -5.34 13.04 13.62
CA LYS A 7 -4.32 12.10 13.84
C LYS A 7 -3.82 11.50 12.60
N THR A 8 -4.31 11.93 11.48
CA THR A 8 -3.90 11.36 10.21
C THR A 8 -2.69 12.08 9.67
N ASN A 9 -1.76 11.36 9.11
CA ASN A 9 -0.61 11.97 8.45
C ASN A 9 -1.08 12.54 7.12
N THR A 10 -0.98 13.85 6.99
CA THR A 10 -1.52 14.54 5.82
C THR A 10 -0.85 14.09 4.52
N ARG A 11 0.44 13.84 4.57
CA ARG A 11 1.14 13.45 3.37
C ARG A 11 0.71 12.07 2.89
N ILE A 12 0.49 11.16 3.83
CA ILE A 12 0.00 9.84 3.47
C ILE A 12 -1.38 9.96 2.84
N THR A 13 -2.27 10.73 3.46
CA THR A 13 -3.60 10.90 2.94
C THR A 13 -3.57 11.49 1.53
N LYS A 14 -2.72 12.47 1.31
CA LYS A 14 -2.64 13.09 0.01
C LYS A 14 -2.19 12.10 -1.06
N ARG A 15 -1.20 11.27 -0.73
CA ARG A 15 -0.73 10.30 -1.70
C ARG A 15 -1.79 9.26 -2.04
N ILE A 16 -2.55 8.84 -1.03
CA ILE A 16 -3.60 7.86 -1.29
C ILE A 16 -4.69 8.46 -2.16
N ILE A 17 -5.03 9.72 -1.93
CA ILE A 17 -6.02 10.37 -2.78
C ILE A 17 -5.53 10.44 -4.22
N GLU A 18 -4.25 10.75 -4.40
CA GLU A 18 -3.69 10.81 -5.74
C GLU A 18 -3.76 9.47 -6.44
N LEU A 19 -3.52 8.40 -5.70
CA LEU A 19 -3.60 7.05 -6.27
C LEU A 19 -5.04 6.70 -6.60
N HIS A 20 -5.98 7.09 -5.74
CA HIS A 20 -7.39 6.86 -6.03
C HIS A 20 -7.81 7.57 -7.32
N GLU A 21 -7.28 8.75 -7.55
CA GLU A 21 -7.62 9.48 -8.76
C GLU A 21 -7.07 8.79 -9.99
N LYS A 22 -6.06 7.97 -9.83
CA LYS A 22 -5.49 7.22 -10.94
C LYS A 22 -6.11 5.85 -11.10
N GLY A 23 -7.14 5.54 -10.30
CA GLY A 23 -7.84 4.28 -10.43
C GLY A 23 -7.43 3.20 -9.46
N PHE A 24 -6.52 3.50 -8.53
CA PHE A 24 -6.10 2.52 -7.54
C PHE A 24 -7.03 2.64 -6.34
N LEU A 25 -8.20 2.04 -6.44
CA LEU A 25 -9.27 2.27 -5.50
C LEU A 25 -9.41 1.23 -4.39
N LEU A 26 -8.77 0.08 -4.54
CA LEU A 26 -8.95 -1.00 -3.58
C LEU A 26 -7.91 -0.91 -2.49
N ASP A 27 -8.20 -1.55 -1.36
CA ASP A 27 -7.29 -1.56 -0.24
C ASP A 27 -6.73 -2.93 -0.04
N PHE A 28 -5.41 -3.02 0.06
CA PHE A 28 -4.73 -4.28 0.28
C PHE A 28 -4.03 -4.28 1.63
N HIS A 29 -3.96 -5.45 2.24
CA HIS A 29 -3.23 -5.65 3.48
C HIS A 29 -2.24 -6.77 3.29
N PHE A 30 -1.06 -6.61 3.86
CA PHE A 30 -0.03 -7.62 3.81
C PHE A 30 -0.25 -8.57 4.99
N LEU A 31 -0.39 -9.84 4.68
CA LEU A 31 -0.66 -10.83 5.72
C LEU A 31 0.59 -11.60 6.14
N GLY A 32 1.70 -11.34 5.47
CA GLY A 32 2.92 -12.09 5.76
C GLY A 32 3.12 -13.20 4.76
N GLU A 33 4.35 -13.65 4.64
CA GLU A 33 4.68 -14.80 3.80
C GLU A 33 4.19 -14.66 2.37
N ARG A 34 4.31 -13.46 1.81
CA ARG A 34 3.95 -13.19 0.41
C ARG A 34 2.46 -13.28 0.15
N ASN A 35 1.65 -13.19 1.20
CA ASN A 35 0.21 -13.19 1.07
C ASN A 35 -0.36 -11.80 1.26
N PHE A 36 -1.34 -11.45 0.46
CA PHE A 36 -2.00 -10.14 0.53
C PHE A 36 -3.50 -10.35 0.47
N GLN A 37 -4.23 -9.51 1.17
CA GLN A 37 -5.67 -9.56 1.17
C GLN A 37 -6.21 -8.26 0.61
N CYS A 38 -7.20 -8.36 -0.27
CA CYS A 38 -7.92 -7.21 -0.75
C CYS A 38 -9.21 -7.09 0.05
N LEU A 39 -9.44 -5.94 0.64
CA LEU A 39 -10.58 -5.80 1.53
C LEU A 39 -11.90 -5.81 0.79
N GLN A 40 -11.93 -5.31 -0.44
CA GLN A 40 -13.17 -5.21 -1.19
C GLN A 40 -13.44 -6.43 -2.05
N ALA A 41 -12.44 -7.27 -2.27
CA ALA A 41 -12.59 -8.46 -3.07
C ALA A 41 -12.24 -9.65 -2.22
N GLU A 42 -13.03 -10.69 -2.29
CA GLU A 42 -12.77 -11.83 -1.45
C GLU A 42 -11.57 -12.61 -1.94
N GLY A 43 -10.89 -13.24 -1.02
CA GLY A 43 -9.78 -14.10 -1.36
C GLY A 43 -8.46 -13.43 -1.09
N ASN A 44 -7.44 -14.24 -1.13
CA ASN A 44 -6.07 -13.79 -0.91
C ASN A 44 -5.33 -13.80 -2.22
N PHE A 45 -4.32 -12.95 -2.28
CA PHE A 45 -3.45 -12.86 -3.45
C PHE A 45 -2.05 -13.17 -3.02
N PHE A 46 -1.32 -13.87 -3.87
CA PHE A 46 0.10 -14.11 -3.60
C PHE A 46 0.92 -13.09 -4.36
N ALA A 47 2.09 -12.80 -3.83
CA ALA A 47 2.96 -11.80 -4.44
C ALA A 47 3.20 -12.08 -5.92
N GLU A 48 3.24 -13.35 -6.30
CA GLU A 48 3.49 -13.71 -7.69
C GLU A 48 2.42 -13.20 -8.64
N ASP A 49 1.23 -12.96 -8.13
CA ASP A 49 0.12 -12.52 -8.94
C ASP A 49 -0.06 -11.01 -8.90
N LEU A 50 0.86 -10.31 -8.28
CA LEU A 50 0.72 -8.89 -8.06
C LEU A 50 1.91 -8.14 -8.61
N CYS A 51 1.63 -6.94 -9.09
CA CYS A 51 2.69 -6.00 -9.43
C CYS A 51 2.64 -4.91 -8.36
N ILE A 52 3.62 -4.88 -7.50
CA ILE A 52 3.65 -4.00 -6.36
C ILE A 52 4.80 -3.02 -6.50
N THR A 53 4.49 -1.74 -6.41
CA THR A 53 5.49 -0.69 -6.57
C THR A 53 5.43 0.25 -5.39
N VAL A 54 6.59 0.57 -4.82
CA VAL A 54 6.65 1.57 -3.76
C VAL A 54 6.56 2.94 -4.39
N ILE A 55 5.56 3.71 -3.97
CA ILE A 55 5.32 5.04 -4.51
C ILE A 55 5.96 6.10 -3.64
N ASP A 56 5.92 5.94 -2.33
CA ASP A 56 6.44 6.96 -1.43
C ASP A 56 6.80 6.34 -0.10
N GLN A 57 7.65 7.06 0.63
CA GLN A 57 8.05 6.69 1.97
C GLN A 57 7.81 7.92 2.83
N VAL A 58 7.02 7.77 3.87
CA VAL A 58 6.64 8.90 4.72
C VAL A 58 6.86 8.53 6.17
N PHE A 59 7.50 9.41 6.92
CA PHE A 59 7.66 9.18 8.34
C PHE A 59 6.34 9.55 9.02
N ASP A 60 5.80 8.60 9.78
CA ASP A 60 4.56 8.82 10.49
C ASP A 60 4.88 9.16 11.94
N GLN A 61 4.60 10.39 12.33
CA GLN A 61 4.92 10.83 13.69
C GLN A 61 4.12 10.11 14.74
N PHE A 62 2.95 9.64 14.37
CA PHE A 62 2.07 9.04 15.37
C PHE A 62 2.53 7.65 15.76
N SER A 63 3.01 6.88 14.81
CA SER A 63 3.54 5.57 15.11
C SER A 63 5.05 5.59 15.29
N ARG A 64 5.69 6.69 14.90
CA ARG A 64 7.12 6.86 14.97
C ARG A 64 7.85 5.87 14.11
N THR A 65 7.27 5.53 12.97
CA THR A 65 7.88 4.63 12.03
C THR A 65 7.71 5.19 10.64
N PHE A 66 8.45 4.65 9.71
CA PHE A 66 8.21 4.99 8.32
C PHE A 66 7.09 4.14 7.77
N LYS A 67 6.26 4.74 6.96
CA LYS A 67 5.22 4.04 6.23
C LYS A 67 5.55 4.10 4.76
N TYR A 68 5.34 2.99 4.09
CA TYR A 68 5.61 2.89 2.66
C TYR A 68 4.27 2.75 1.95
N ILE A 69 4.05 3.63 0.98
CA ILE A 69 2.81 3.62 0.21
C ILE A 69 3.08 2.89 -1.08
N HIS A 70 2.29 1.86 -1.34
CA HIS A 70 2.49 1.02 -2.52
C HIS A 70 1.28 1.10 -3.42
N SER A 71 1.51 1.00 -4.73
CA SER A 71 0.44 0.75 -5.66
C SER A 71 0.49 -0.73 -6.02
N ILE A 72 -0.67 -1.33 -6.18
CA ILE A 72 -0.77 -2.75 -6.50
C ILE A 72 -1.69 -2.93 -7.69
N GLU A 73 -1.23 -3.75 -8.63
CA GLU A 73 -2.07 -4.17 -9.74
C GLU A 73 -2.08 -5.69 -9.75
N THR A 74 -3.26 -6.28 -9.86
CA THR A 74 -3.35 -7.72 -9.93
C THR A 74 -3.35 -8.17 -11.38
N SER A 75 -3.08 -9.44 -11.60
CA SER A 75 -3.03 -9.96 -12.97
C SER A 75 -4.39 -9.90 -13.65
N ASN A 76 -5.48 -9.83 -12.89
CA ASN A 76 -6.80 -9.74 -13.51
C ASN A 76 -7.36 -8.32 -13.49
N GLY A 77 -6.50 -7.33 -13.27
CA GLY A 77 -6.91 -5.94 -13.51
C GLY A 77 -7.36 -5.14 -12.31
N TYR A 78 -7.36 -5.71 -11.12
CA TYR A 78 -7.68 -4.92 -9.93
C TYR A 78 -6.53 -4.00 -9.61
N LYS A 79 -6.85 -2.82 -9.11
CA LYS A 79 -5.84 -1.84 -8.73
C LYS A 79 -6.14 -1.31 -7.33
N GLY A 80 -5.10 -1.21 -6.53
CA GLY A 80 -5.30 -0.73 -5.18
C GLY A 80 -4.05 -0.20 -4.54
N VAL A 81 -4.14 0.11 -3.25
CA VAL A 81 -3.04 0.67 -2.49
C VAL A 81 -2.77 -0.19 -1.27
N LEU A 82 -1.55 -0.12 -0.82
CA LEU A 82 -1.12 -0.82 0.38
C LEU A 82 -0.27 0.13 1.20
N LEU A 83 -0.61 0.26 2.47
CA LEU A 83 0.18 1.05 3.40
C LEU A 83 0.83 0.07 4.38
N SER A 84 2.14 0.09 4.46
CA SER A 84 2.85 -0.89 5.26
C SER A 84 4.07 -0.25 5.90
N GLU A 85 4.52 -0.83 7.01
CA GLU A 85 5.73 -0.35 7.67
C GLU A 85 6.96 -1.03 7.10
N GLN A 86 6.80 -1.84 6.09
CA GLN A 86 7.94 -2.47 5.43
C GLN A 86 7.71 -2.42 3.93
N ILE A 87 8.78 -2.54 3.19
CA ILE A 87 8.69 -2.49 1.75
C ILE A 87 8.24 -3.85 1.24
N CYS A 88 7.15 -3.84 0.47
CA CYS A 88 6.56 -5.05 -0.08
C CYS A 88 6.53 -4.90 -1.58
N THR A 89 7.60 -5.19 -2.25
CA THR A 89 7.62 -5.06 -3.69
C THR A 89 8.12 -6.34 -4.31
N THR A 90 7.52 -6.72 -5.41
CA THR A 90 7.94 -7.92 -6.10
C THR A 90 9.21 -7.70 -6.88
N GLN A 91 9.53 -6.45 -7.17
CA GLN A 91 10.69 -6.21 -7.98
C GLN A 91 11.99 -6.38 -7.26
N SER A 92 11.96 -6.23 -5.96
CA SER A 92 13.19 -6.39 -5.22
C SER A 92 13.69 -7.81 -5.27
N LEU A 93 12.85 -8.74 -5.64
CA LEU A 93 13.24 -10.12 -5.67
C LEU A 93 14.16 -10.42 -6.83
N THR A 94 14.18 -9.58 -7.82
CA THR A 94 14.95 -9.89 -8.99
C THR A 94 16.29 -9.24 -8.99
N ILE A 95 16.65 -8.57 -7.93
CA ILE A 95 17.88 -7.92 -7.94
C ILE A 95 18.95 -8.89 -7.82
N PRO A 96 19.73 -8.98 -8.74
CA PRO A 96 20.73 -9.94 -8.68
C PRO A 96 21.75 -9.35 -7.99
N ALA A 97 22.40 -9.85 -7.56
CA ALA A 97 23.44 -9.31 -6.88
C ALA A 97 24.42 -8.72 -7.62
#